data_0e18abcc839a771eeba7496f3da89af2
#
_entry.id   0e18abcc839a771eeba7496f3da89af2
#
_cell.length_a   1.000
_cell.length_b   1.000
_cell.length_c   1.000
_cell.angle_alpha   90.00
_cell.angle_beta   90.00
_cell.angle_gamma   90.00
#
_symmetry.space_group_name_H-M   'P 1'
#
loop_
_entity.id
_entity.type
_entity.pdbx_description
1 polymer ?
#
loop_
_entity_poly.entity_id
_entity_poly.type
_entity_poly.pdbx_seq_one_letter_code
_entity_poly.pdbx_strand_id
1 'polypeptide(L)'
;MIKNIIFVFLFGCIFMGNIMSQEVGRDTGKFIDTKSEFRENMEKTADEFRIPTKLHFKMDFEGMDLPDNPNDFTSFWHNEPVSQGLTGTCWCYSSTSFFESEIYRQTNQKLKLSIMHTVYWEAVEKARRYVQERGDSEFSQGSEANATIRIWKKYGVVPYELYTGLKEEQQYNDHTEMWKEMNTYLKNIKATSNWNEEEVLSTIKLILNHYLGEPLTNFKVNGMEMTPHTYLKKVVKINLDDYKDFLSLMEVPYYT
;
A
#
# COMPACT_ATOMS: atom_id res chain seq x y z
N MET A 1 -20.47 -71.86 -41.82
CA MET A 1 -19.59 -70.95 -41.05
C MET A 1 -20.26 -69.60 -40.96
N ILE A 2 -21.01 -69.38 -39.89
CA ILE A 2 -21.82 -68.17 -39.67
C ILE A 2 -21.23 -67.50 -38.43
N LYS A 3 -20.67 -66.30 -38.62
CA LYS A 3 -20.17 -65.47 -37.54
C LYS A 3 -21.31 -64.70 -36.91
N ASN A 4 -21.58 -64.96 -35.64
CA ASN A 4 -22.54 -64.21 -34.83
C ASN A 4 -21.92 -62.87 -34.44
N ILE A 5 -22.57 -61.78 -34.82
CA ILE A 5 -22.29 -60.42 -34.33
C ILE A 5 -23.30 -60.15 -33.23
N ILE A 6 -22.78 -60.04 -31.99
CA ILE A 6 -23.56 -59.64 -30.83
C ILE A 6 -23.57 -58.10 -30.82
N PHE A 7 -24.74 -57.49 -30.94
CA PHE A 7 -24.97 -56.07 -30.75
C PHE A 7 -25.24 -55.83 -29.26
N VAL A 8 -24.32 -55.19 -28.59
CA VAL A 8 -24.54 -54.71 -27.24
C VAL A 8 -25.14 -53.32 -27.31
N PHE A 9 -26.41 -53.17 -26.95
CA PHE A 9 -27.09 -51.90 -26.75
C PHE A 9 -26.64 -51.35 -25.37
N LEU A 10 -25.83 -50.34 -25.36
CA LEU A 10 -25.53 -49.55 -24.15
C LEU A 10 -26.63 -48.49 -24.01
N PHE A 11 -27.52 -48.71 -23.01
CA PHE A 11 -28.49 -47.73 -22.57
C PHE A 11 -27.73 -46.66 -21.77
N GLY A 12 -27.39 -45.56 -22.41
CA GLY A 12 -26.88 -44.37 -21.75
C GLY A 12 -28.00 -43.60 -21.06
N CYS A 13 -28.12 -43.74 -19.75
CA CYS A 13 -28.95 -42.83 -18.97
C CYS A 13 -28.35 -41.41 -19.02
N ILE A 14 -28.96 -40.57 -19.85
CA ILE A 14 -28.70 -39.13 -19.83
C ILE A 14 -29.36 -38.59 -18.58
N PHE A 15 -28.57 -38.42 -17.51
CA PHE A 15 -28.95 -37.56 -16.41
C PHE A 15 -28.89 -36.11 -16.91
N MET A 16 -30.05 -35.58 -17.33
CA MET A 16 -30.25 -34.14 -17.46
C MET A 16 -30.26 -33.57 -16.02
N GLY A 17 -29.08 -33.31 -15.48
CA GLY A 17 -28.94 -32.40 -14.36
C GLY A 17 -29.42 -31.03 -14.83
N ASN A 18 -30.53 -30.55 -14.27
CA ASN A 18 -30.90 -29.16 -14.37
C ASN A 18 -29.74 -28.36 -13.74
N ILE A 19 -28.88 -27.84 -14.58
CA ILE A 19 -27.97 -26.76 -14.20
C ILE A 19 -28.91 -25.57 -13.99
N MET A 20 -29.36 -25.37 -12.76
CA MET A 20 -29.88 -24.07 -12.36
C MET A 20 -28.72 -23.09 -12.54
N SER A 21 -28.70 -22.43 -13.66
CA SER A 21 -27.96 -21.19 -13.81
C SER A 21 -28.48 -20.30 -12.69
N GLN A 22 -27.70 -20.14 -11.63
CA GLN A 22 -27.88 -19.01 -10.75
C GLN A 22 -27.78 -17.79 -11.69
N GLU A 23 -28.88 -17.09 -11.86
CA GLU A 23 -28.82 -15.73 -12.36
C GLU A 23 -27.90 -15.00 -11.41
N VAL A 24 -26.65 -14.83 -11.82
CA VAL A 24 -25.76 -13.88 -11.19
C VAL A 24 -26.46 -12.55 -11.37
N GLY A 25 -27.09 -12.07 -10.28
CA GLY A 25 -27.72 -10.77 -10.26
C GLY A 25 -26.70 -9.78 -10.82
N ARG A 26 -27.01 -9.14 -11.90
CA ARG A 26 -26.13 -8.11 -12.45
C ARG A 26 -26.09 -6.99 -11.43
N ASP A 27 -24.92 -6.74 -10.88
CA ASP A 27 -24.70 -5.59 -10.04
C ASP A 27 -25.17 -4.33 -10.77
N THR A 28 -26.12 -3.64 -10.17
CA THR A 28 -26.63 -2.38 -10.70
C THR A 28 -25.83 -1.25 -10.06
N GLY A 29 -25.18 -0.46 -10.88
CA GLY A 29 -24.43 0.71 -10.45
C GLY A 29 -25.04 1.98 -11.02
N LYS A 30 -24.96 3.07 -10.28
CA LYS A 30 -25.28 4.41 -10.75
C LYS A 30 -24.11 5.35 -10.51
N PHE A 31 -23.95 6.31 -11.40
CA PHE A 31 -22.97 7.38 -11.20
C PHE A 31 -23.56 8.39 -10.22
N ILE A 32 -22.90 8.56 -9.09
CA ILE A 32 -23.25 9.57 -8.11
C ILE A 32 -22.05 10.46 -7.81
N ASP A 33 -22.33 11.71 -7.49
CA ASP A 33 -21.30 12.64 -7.02
C ASP A 33 -21.07 12.38 -5.53
N THR A 34 -19.87 11.89 -5.17
CA THR A 34 -19.51 11.64 -3.78
C THR A 34 -18.67 12.78 -3.27
N LYS A 35 -19.29 13.68 -2.51
CA LYS A 35 -18.57 14.77 -1.86
C LYS A 35 -18.42 14.47 -0.38
N SER A 36 -17.20 14.45 0.12
CA SER A 36 -16.90 14.62 1.54
C SER A 36 -16.18 15.94 1.72
N GLU A 37 -16.43 16.64 2.81
CA GLU A 37 -15.81 17.95 3.10
C GLU A 37 -14.27 17.87 3.06
N PHE A 38 -13.71 16.79 3.59
CA PHE A 38 -12.27 16.52 3.53
C PHE A 38 -11.78 16.39 2.09
N ARG A 39 -12.50 15.63 1.26
CA ARG A 39 -12.15 15.43 -0.14
C ARG A 39 -12.30 16.71 -0.95
N GLU A 40 -13.34 17.50 -0.70
CA GLU A 40 -13.52 18.80 -1.33
C GLU A 40 -12.36 19.76 -0.99
N ASN A 41 -11.88 19.74 0.24
CA ASN A 41 -10.75 20.55 0.66
C ASN A 41 -9.44 20.09 0.02
N MET A 42 -9.22 18.77 -0.11
CA MET A 42 -8.09 18.24 -0.84
C MET A 42 -8.15 18.60 -2.34
N GLU A 43 -9.32 18.44 -2.94
CA GLU A 43 -9.52 18.69 -4.37
C GLU A 43 -9.40 20.18 -4.70
N LYS A 44 -9.88 21.09 -3.86
CA LYS A 44 -9.70 22.55 -4.03
C LYS A 44 -8.22 22.96 -4.11
N THR A 45 -7.38 22.32 -3.32
CA THR A 45 -5.93 22.61 -3.32
C THR A 45 -5.23 21.97 -4.53
N ALA A 46 -5.78 20.88 -5.05
CA ALA A 46 -5.22 20.14 -6.19
C ALA A 46 -5.80 20.59 -7.54
N ASP A 47 -6.97 21.25 -7.55
CA ASP A 47 -7.70 21.63 -8.77
C ASP A 47 -6.99 22.66 -9.62
N GLU A 48 -6.06 23.42 -9.06
CA GLU A 48 -5.18 24.30 -9.85
C GLU A 48 -4.30 23.50 -10.82
N PHE A 49 -4.12 22.19 -10.61
CA PHE A 49 -3.19 21.33 -11.35
C PHE A 49 -3.83 20.08 -11.96
N ARG A 50 -5.12 19.84 -11.76
CA ARG A 50 -5.80 18.62 -12.21
C ARG A 50 -6.88 18.86 -13.24
N ILE A 51 -6.92 17.98 -14.23
CA ILE A 51 -8.10 17.81 -15.09
C ILE A 51 -9.25 17.32 -14.19
N PRO A 52 -10.41 18.00 -14.15
CA PRO A 52 -11.54 17.62 -13.31
C PRO A 52 -11.88 16.15 -13.47
N THR A 53 -11.87 15.39 -12.38
CA THR A 53 -12.30 13.99 -12.42
C THR A 53 -13.80 13.98 -12.67
N LYS A 54 -14.16 13.36 -13.75
CA LYS A 54 -15.54 13.15 -14.15
C LYS A 54 -16.18 12.11 -13.24
N LEU A 55 -17.36 11.76 -13.42
CA LEU A 55 -18.18 10.82 -12.69
C LEU A 55 -17.41 9.59 -12.15
N HIS A 56 -17.68 9.21 -10.90
CA HIS A 56 -17.19 7.98 -10.31
C HIS A 56 -18.28 6.92 -10.35
N PHE A 57 -17.91 5.70 -10.76
CA PHE A 57 -18.80 4.57 -10.60
C PHE A 57 -18.93 4.22 -9.11
N LYS A 58 -20.16 4.11 -8.63
CA LYS A 58 -20.47 3.66 -7.27
C LYS A 58 -21.55 2.61 -7.33
N MET A 59 -21.34 1.53 -6.59
CA MET A 59 -22.37 0.50 -6.42
C MET A 59 -23.62 1.10 -5.79
N ASP A 60 -24.78 0.74 -6.31
CA ASP A 60 -26.07 1.06 -5.72
C ASP A 60 -26.52 -0.11 -4.86
N PHE A 61 -26.53 0.10 -3.56
CA PHE A 61 -26.91 -0.90 -2.58
C PHE A 61 -28.38 -0.76 -2.14
N GLU A 62 -29.19 0.07 -2.80
CA GLU A 62 -30.59 0.25 -2.47
C GLU A 62 -31.35 -1.10 -2.57
N GLY A 63 -32.04 -1.47 -1.49
CA GLY A 63 -32.77 -2.75 -1.40
C GLY A 63 -31.93 -3.98 -1.02
N MET A 64 -30.64 -3.83 -0.78
CA MET A 64 -29.79 -4.90 -0.25
C MET A 64 -29.80 -4.90 1.27
N ASP A 65 -29.93 -6.10 1.86
CA ASP A 65 -29.74 -6.30 3.30
C ASP A 65 -28.24 -6.37 3.60
N LEU A 66 -27.66 -5.25 3.88
CA LEU A 66 -26.23 -5.10 4.18
C LEU A 66 -26.03 -4.77 5.65
N PRO A 67 -24.93 -5.26 6.27
CA PRO A 67 -24.57 -4.84 7.61
C PRO A 67 -24.38 -3.31 7.63
N ASP A 68 -25.14 -2.62 8.45
CA ASP A 68 -25.12 -1.16 8.58
C ASP A 68 -24.44 -0.68 9.87
N ASN A 69 -24.14 -1.62 10.77
CA ASN A 69 -23.53 -1.32 12.05
C ASN A 69 -22.13 -1.94 12.15
N PRO A 70 -21.06 -1.15 12.41
CA PRO A 70 -19.72 -1.69 12.64
C PRO A 70 -19.66 -2.75 13.75
N ASN A 71 -20.58 -2.73 14.72
CA ASN A 71 -20.62 -3.73 15.80
C ASN A 71 -21.06 -5.13 15.35
N ASP A 72 -21.56 -5.29 14.14
CA ASP A 72 -21.90 -6.58 13.55
C ASP A 72 -20.64 -7.38 13.18
N PHE A 73 -19.48 -6.70 13.15
CA PHE A 73 -18.20 -7.30 12.84
C PHE A 73 -17.29 -7.42 14.05
N THR A 74 -16.52 -8.50 14.10
CA THR A 74 -15.44 -8.62 15.09
C THR A 74 -14.33 -7.64 14.72
N SER A 75 -14.06 -6.69 15.61
CA SER A 75 -12.97 -5.72 15.43
C SER A 75 -11.84 -5.96 16.44
N PHE A 76 -10.63 -5.68 16.02
CA PHE A 76 -9.45 -5.63 16.87
C PHE A 76 -9.07 -4.17 17.11
N TRP A 77 -8.37 -3.94 18.22
CA TRP A 77 -7.88 -2.59 18.50
C TRP A 77 -6.99 -2.08 17.35
N HIS A 78 -7.21 -0.86 16.94
CA HIS A 78 -6.43 -0.12 15.96
C HIS A 78 -6.39 1.36 16.34
N ASN A 79 -5.40 2.09 15.83
CA ASN A 79 -5.41 3.55 15.88
C ASN A 79 -6.55 4.11 15.00
N GLU A 80 -6.97 5.35 15.27
CA GLU A 80 -7.91 6.04 14.40
C GLU A 80 -7.38 6.09 12.96
N PRO A 81 -8.24 5.83 11.97
CA PRO A 81 -7.86 5.90 10.58
C PRO A 81 -7.31 7.28 10.20
N VAL A 82 -6.25 7.29 9.43
CA VAL A 82 -5.67 8.52 8.89
C VAL A 82 -5.70 8.49 7.36
N SER A 83 -5.96 9.65 6.76
CA SER A 83 -5.93 9.78 5.32
C SER A 83 -4.49 9.78 4.82
N GLN A 84 -4.24 9.08 3.73
CA GLN A 84 -2.93 9.14 3.04
C GLN A 84 -2.74 10.45 2.25
N GLY A 85 -3.79 11.28 2.12
CA GLY A 85 -3.75 12.47 1.28
C GLY A 85 -3.61 12.12 -0.21
N LEU A 86 -2.84 12.92 -0.93
CA LEU A 86 -2.57 12.76 -2.36
C LEU A 86 -1.26 11.97 -2.59
N THR A 87 -1.27 10.71 -2.13
CA THR A 87 -0.09 9.85 -2.23
C THR A 87 -0.44 8.44 -2.69
N GLY A 88 0.49 7.75 -3.30
CA GLY A 88 0.38 6.32 -3.65
C GLY A 88 0.95 5.40 -2.56
N THR A 89 0.74 5.73 -1.28
CA THR A 89 1.37 5.05 -0.14
C THR A 89 0.42 4.20 0.70
N CYS A 90 -0.75 3.82 0.13
CA CYS A 90 -1.76 2.98 0.80
C CYS A 90 -1.18 1.68 1.37
N TRP A 91 -0.21 1.08 0.70
CA TRP A 91 0.52 -0.10 1.15
C TRP A 91 1.18 0.13 2.52
N CYS A 92 1.78 1.30 2.73
CA CYS A 92 2.47 1.64 3.98
C CYS A 92 1.47 1.98 5.10
N TYR A 93 0.40 2.71 4.77
CA TYR A 93 -0.67 3.01 5.73
C TYR A 93 -1.32 1.75 6.26
N SER A 94 -1.72 0.83 5.37
CA SER A 94 -2.38 -0.42 5.76
C SER A 94 -1.45 -1.35 6.53
N SER A 95 -0.22 -1.55 6.08
CA SER A 95 0.73 -2.43 6.77
C SER A 95 1.20 -1.86 8.11
N THR A 96 1.39 -0.53 8.22
CA THR A 96 1.72 0.09 9.51
C THR A 96 0.58 -0.06 10.51
N SER A 97 -0.68 0.18 10.09
CA SER A 97 -1.86 -0.03 10.93
C SER A 97 -1.99 -1.49 11.40
N PHE A 98 -1.74 -2.44 10.51
CA PHE A 98 -1.68 -3.86 10.87
C PHE A 98 -0.64 -4.13 11.97
N PHE A 99 0.59 -3.64 11.80
CA PHE A 99 1.63 -3.85 12.80
C PHE A 99 1.38 -3.10 14.11
N GLU A 100 0.76 -1.94 14.10
CA GLU A 100 0.31 -1.24 15.31
C GLU A 100 -0.70 -2.08 16.10
N SER A 101 -1.65 -2.71 15.42
CA SER A 101 -2.60 -3.64 16.02
C SER A 101 -1.91 -4.89 16.58
N GLU A 102 -0.94 -5.45 15.87
CA GLU A 102 -0.14 -6.58 16.32
C GLU A 102 0.73 -6.25 17.54
N ILE A 103 1.33 -5.05 17.58
CA ILE A 103 2.07 -4.56 18.74
C ILE A 103 1.13 -4.48 19.95
N TYR A 104 -0.06 -3.91 19.77
CA TYR A 104 -1.05 -3.85 20.84
C TYR A 104 -1.46 -5.25 21.31
N ARG A 105 -1.74 -6.16 20.38
CA ARG A 105 -2.12 -7.54 20.69
C ARG A 105 -1.04 -8.27 21.52
N GLN A 106 0.24 -8.03 21.22
CA GLN A 106 1.36 -8.72 21.88
C GLN A 106 1.82 -8.03 23.16
N THR A 107 1.76 -6.69 23.22
CA THR A 107 2.39 -5.90 24.29
C THR A 107 1.42 -5.04 25.08
N ASN A 108 0.18 -4.94 24.66
CA ASN A 108 -0.85 -4.01 25.19
C ASN A 108 -0.43 -2.52 25.11
N GLN A 109 0.53 -2.18 24.24
CA GLN A 109 0.98 -0.82 24.03
C GLN A 109 0.26 -0.19 22.83
N LYS A 110 -0.35 0.97 23.06
CA LYS A 110 -0.98 1.77 21.99
C LYS A 110 0.08 2.70 21.40
N LEU A 111 0.75 2.22 20.36
CA LEU A 111 1.78 2.98 19.65
C LEU A 111 1.23 3.45 18.30
N LYS A 112 1.68 4.64 17.88
CA LYS A 112 1.47 5.16 16.53
C LYS A 112 2.84 5.38 15.89
N LEU A 113 3.06 4.76 14.73
CA LEU A 113 4.37 4.74 14.07
C LEU A 113 4.38 5.66 12.85
N SER A 114 5.53 6.20 12.55
CA SER A 114 5.70 7.06 11.38
C SER A 114 5.64 6.26 10.09
N ILE A 115 4.61 6.52 9.33
CA ILE A 115 4.42 6.00 7.96
C ILE A 115 5.45 6.64 7.03
N MET A 116 5.66 7.95 7.15
CA MET A 116 6.55 8.70 6.26
C MET A 116 8.01 8.34 6.42
N HIS A 117 8.45 7.91 7.59
CA HIS A 117 9.79 7.35 7.76
C HIS A 117 9.99 6.09 6.90
N THR A 118 9.00 5.21 6.87
CA THR A 118 9.02 4.01 6.03
C THR A 118 8.98 4.36 4.55
N VAL A 119 8.12 5.29 4.15
CA VAL A 119 8.01 5.77 2.76
C VAL A 119 9.31 6.41 2.28
N TYR A 120 9.95 7.24 3.10
CA TYR A 120 11.23 7.86 2.79
C TYR A 120 12.29 6.81 2.43
N TRP A 121 12.47 5.83 3.30
CA TRP A 121 13.50 4.82 3.10
C TRP A 121 13.15 3.85 1.97
N GLU A 122 11.87 3.56 1.74
CA GLU A 122 11.46 2.78 0.57
C GLU A 122 11.79 3.51 -0.73
N ALA A 123 11.56 4.83 -0.82
CA ALA A 123 11.96 5.61 -1.98
C ALA A 123 13.47 5.57 -2.23
N VAL A 124 14.28 5.66 -1.16
CA VAL A 124 15.74 5.52 -1.25
C VAL A 124 16.15 4.13 -1.76
N GLU A 125 15.54 3.06 -1.26
CA GLU A 125 15.85 1.70 -1.70
C GLU A 125 15.41 1.43 -3.14
N LYS A 126 14.29 1.97 -3.56
CA LYS A 126 13.85 1.91 -4.96
C LYS A 126 14.82 2.65 -5.89
N ALA A 127 15.29 3.83 -5.48
CA ALA A 127 16.30 4.56 -6.25
C ALA A 127 17.62 3.78 -6.32
N ARG A 128 18.03 3.13 -5.23
CA ARG A 128 19.19 2.24 -5.20
C ARG A 128 19.05 1.10 -6.21
N ARG A 129 17.92 0.43 -6.18
CA ARG A 129 17.61 -0.65 -7.12
C ARG A 129 17.62 -0.15 -8.57
N TYR A 130 17.06 1.02 -8.82
CA TYR A 130 17.06 1.65 -10.14
C TYR A 130 18.48 1.85 -10.69
N VAL A 131 19.41 2.31 -9.85
CA VAL A 131 20.83 2.46 -10.23
C VAL A 131 21.48 1.11 -10.48
N GLN A 132 21.29 0.14 -9.58
CA GLN A 132 21.87 -1.19 -9.68
C GLN A 132 21.37 -1.95 -10.91
N GLU A 133 20.10 -1.80 -11.27
CA GLU A 133 19.50 -2.43 -12.45
C GLU A 133 19.58 -1.54 -13.71
N ARG A 134 20.39 -0.46 -13.68
CA ARG A 134 20.62 0.41 -14.84
C ARG A 134 19.35 1.01 -15.43
N GLY A 135 18.39 1.33 -14.57
CA GLY A 135 17.13 1.93 -14.93
C GLY A 135 16.07 0.97 -15.47
N ASP A 136 16.25 -0.34 -15.24
CA ASP A 136 15.28 -1.36 -15.67
C ASP A 136 14.24 -1.71 -14.59
N SER A 137 14.45 -1.29 -13.33
CA SER A 137 13.43 -1.39 -12.30
C SER A 137 12.43 -0.24 -12.34
N GLU A 138 11.20 -0.53 -11.95
CA GLU A 138 10.17 0.49 -11.79
C GLU A 138 10.48 1.40 -10.59
N PHE A 139 10.34 2.71 -10.80
CA PHE A 139 10.44 3.72 -9.75
C PHE A 139 9.11 4.47 -9.64
N SER A 140 8.26 4.02 -8.71
CA SER A 140 6.92 4.58 -8.47
C SER A 140 6.59 4.60 -6.97
N GLN A 141 5.51 5.27 -6.58
CA GLN A 141 5.08 5.37 -5.18
C GLN A 141 4.59 4.05 -4.59
N GLY A 142 3.95 3.22 -5.42
CA GLY A 142 3.39 1.94 -5.00
C GLY A 142 4.46 0.99 -4.47
N SER A 143 4.11 0.17 -3.49
CA SER A 143 4.89 -0.96 -2.99
C SER A 143 3.95 -1.97 -2.36
N GLU A 144 4.50 -3.01 -1.74
CA GLU A 144 3.75 -4.08 -1.10
C GLU A 144 3.99 -4.11 0.42
N ALA A 145 3.15 -4.82 1.16
CA ALA A 145 3.25 -4.90 2.63
C ALA A 145 4.61 -5.40 3.12
N ASN A 146 5.28 -6.28 2.36
CA ASN A 146 6.61 -6.78 2.66
C ASN A 146 7.70 -5.69 2.69
N ALA A 147 7.49 -4.60 1.97
CA ALA A 147 8.40 -3.46 2.01
C ALA A 147 8.50 -2.87 3.42
N THR A 148 7.39 -2.82 4.16
CA THR A 148 7.38 -2.33 5.54
C THR A 148 8.31 -3.16 6.42
N ILE A 149 8.22 -4.48 6.37
CA ILE A 149 9.11 -5.38 7.13
C ILE A 149 10.57 -5.16 6.73
N ARG A 150 10.85 -5.11 5.43
CA ARG A 150 12.20 -4.93 4.91
C ARG A 150 12.81 -3.60 5.33
N ILE A 151 12.04 -2.54 5.25
CA ILE A 151 12.49 -1.20 5.65
C ILE A 151 12.68 -1.11 7.16
N TRP A 152 11.77 -1.64 7.95
CA TRP A 152 11.90 -1.63 9.41
C TRP A 152 13.10 -2.44 9.90
N LYS A 153 13.40 -3.57 9.28
CA LYS A 153 14.61 -4.35 9.57
C LYS A 153 15.89 -3.56 9.26
N LYS A 154 15.88 -2.80 8.16
CA LYS A 154 17.08 -2.07 7.69
C LYS A 154 17.27 -0.70 8.33
N TYR A 155 16.18 0.02 8.63
CA TYR A 155 16.23 1.41 9.06
C TYR A 155 15.57 1.68 10.42
N GLY A 156 14.93 0.66 11.00
CA GLY A 156 14.15 0.82 12.22
C GLY A 156 12.86 1.60 12.01
N VAL A 157 12.27 2.05 13.09
CA VAL A 157 11.02 2.83 13.12
C VAL A 157 11.12 4.02 14.05
N VAL A 158 10.27 5.02 13.83
CA VAL A 158 10.18 6.20 14.71
C VAL A 158 8.72 6.44 15.11
N PRO A 159 8.45 7.09 16.26
CA PRO A 159 7.11 7.51 16.63
C PRO A 159 6.51 8.46 15.58
N TYR A 160 5.20 8.36 15.38
CA TYR A 160 4.48 9.20 14.41
C TYR A 160 4.68 10.70 14.67
N GLU A 161 4.59 11.12 15.92
CA GLU A 161 4.64 12.53 16.33
C GLU A 161 6.00 13.19 16.02
N LEU A 162 7.04 12.38 15.91
CA LEU A 162 8.40 12.89 15.67
C LEU A 162 8.74 13.02 14.18
N TYR A 163 8.02 12.31 13.32
CA TYR A 163 8.25 12.41 11.87
C TYR A 163 6.97 12.12 11.11
N THR A 164 6.21 13.16 10.84
CA THR A 164 4.94 13.07 10.10
C THR A 164 5.12 13.17 8.59
N GLY A 165 6.26 13.67 8.13
CA GLY A 165 6.50 14.04 6.73
C GLY A 165 5.72 15.28 6.29
N LEU A 166 5.02 15.95 7.20
CA LEU A 166 4.28 17.20 6.93
C LEU A 166 5.17 18.39 7.26
N LYS A 167 5.17 19.36 6.38
CA LYS A 167 5.72 20.69 6.68
C LYS A 167 4.75 21.50 7.52
N GLU A 168 5.27 22.54 8.14
CA GLU A 168 4.45 23.54 8.82
C GLU A 168 3.34 24.04 7.88
N GLU A 169 2.11 24.13 8.39
CA GLU A 169 0.90 24.51 7.65
C GLU A 169 0.29 23.43 6.71
N GLN A 170 0.97 22.31 6.45
CA GLN A 170 0.37 21.23 5.67
C GLN A 170 -0.58 20.38 6.52
N GLN A 171 -1.77 20.13 6.00
CA GLN A 171 -2.79 19.29 6.66
C GLN A 171 -2.77 17.84 6.17
N TYR A 172 -2.19 17.57 5.00
CA TYR A 172 -2.08 16.25 4.39
C TYR A 172 -0.84 16.16 3.51
N ASN A 173 -0.40 14.95 3.24
CA ASN A 173 0.72 14.68 2.35
C ASN A 173 0.27 14.75 0.88
N ASP A 174 1.02 15.49 0.07
CA ASP A 174 0.94 15.46 -1.39
C ASP A 174 2.32 15.15 -1.95
N HIS A 175 2.44 14.01 -2.60
CA HIS A 175 3.71 13.54 -3.14
C HIS A 175 3.85 13.76 -4.66
N THR A 176 2.93 14.49 -5.27
CA THR A 176 2.87 14.66 -6.73
C THR A 176 4.16 15.25 -7.28
N GLU A 177 4.57 16.41 -6.79
CA GLU A 177 5.77 17.09 -7.29
C GLU A 177 7.06 16.38 -6.84
N MET A 178 7.10 15.85 -5.61
CA MET A 178 8.25 15.08 -5.12
C MET A 178 8.60 13.90 -6.04
N TRP A 179 7.60 13.09 -6.41
CA TRP A 179 7.82 11.96 -7.30
C TRP A 179 8.13 12.36 -8.73
N LYS A 180 7.55 13.43 -9.21
CA LYS A 180 7.86 14.00 -10.53
C LYS A 180 9.31 14.45 -10.61
N GLU A 181 9.81 15.13 -9.58
CA GLU A 181 11.19 15.60 -9.49
C GLU A 181 12.17 14.42 -9.45
N MET A 182 11.97 13.47 -8.55
CA MET A 182 12.80 12.26 -8.46
C MET A 182 12.81 11.45 -9.75
N ASN A 183 11.65 11.27 -10.40
CA ASN A 183 11.56 10.56 -11.68
C ASN A 183 12.27 11.30 -12.80
N THR A 184 12.18 12.63 -12.84
CA THR A 184 12.89 13.44 -13.84
C THR A 184 14.40 13.30 -13.67
N TYR A 185 14.87 13.36 -12.43
CA TYR A 185 16.28 13.16 -12.12
C TYR A 185 16.76 11.77 -12.54
N LEU A 186 16.05 10.70 -12.14
CA LEU A 186 16.43 9.32 -12.48
C LEU A 186 16.38 9.03 -13.99
N LYS A 187 15.43 9.62 -14.73
CA LYS A 187 15.42 9.56 -16.20
C LYS A 187 16.66 10.20 -16.81
N ASN A 188 17.12 11.32 -16.24
CA ASN A 188 18.37 11.96 -16.68
C ASN A 188 19.59 11.07 -16.37
N ILE A 189 19.64 10.44 -15.20
CA ILE A 189 20.68 9.46 -14.83
C ILE A 189 20.74 8.32 -15.87
N LYS A 190 19.58 7.77 -16.27
CA LYS A 190 19.50 6.74 -17.30
C LYS A 190 20.00 7.24 -18.66
N ALA A 191 19.60 8.44 -19.06
CA ALA A 191 19.99 9.03 -20.34
C ALA A 191 21.50 9.32 -20.43
N THR A 192 22.11 9.72 -19.32
CA THR A 192 23.55 10.04 -19.25
C THR A 192 24.41 8.85 -18.84
N SER A 193 23.78 7.72 -18.50
CA SER A 193 24.45 6.52 -17.96
C SER A 193 25.34 6.81 -16.73
N ASN A 194 24.96 7.76 -15.91
CA ASN A 194 25.66 8.10 -14.67
C ASN A 194 25.16 7.21 -13.52
N TRP A 195 25.78 6.05 -13.34
CA TRP A 195 25.37 5.04 -12.36
C TRP A 195 26.16 5.09 -11.06
N ASN A 196 26.63 6.27 -10.65
CA ASN A 196 27.26 6.46 -9.35
C ASN A 196 26.18 6.41 -8.25
N GLU A 197 26.06 5.27 -7.56
CA GLU A 197 25.02 5.03 -6.57
C GLU A 197 25.04 6.06 -5.43
N GLU A 198 26.22 6.40 -4.92
CA GLU A 198 26.35 7.35 -3.80
C GLU A 198 25.85 8.75 -4.20
N GLU A 199 26.25 9.23 -5.36
CA GLU A 199 25.84 10.53 -5.90
C GLU A 199 24.33 10.57 -6.16
N VAL A 200 23.80 9.53 -6.82
CA VAL A 200 22.37 9.46 -7.13
C VAL A 200 21.53 9.41 -5.86
N LEU A 201 21.89 8.58 -4.89
CA LEU A 201 21.15 8.48 -3.63
C LEU A 201 21.28 9.73 -2.78
N SER A 202 22.40 10.43 -2.82
CA SER A 202 22.56 11.72 -2.16
C SER A 202 21.56 12.74 -2.70
N THR A 203 21.43 12.84 -4.02
CA THR A 203 20.44 13.75 -4.67
C THR A 203 19.00 13.35 -4.37
N ILE A 204 18.66 12.05 -4.43
CA ILE A 204 17.32 11.57 -4.06
C ILE A 204 16.99 11.92 -2.62
N LYS A 205 17.93 11.75 -1.69
CA LYS A 205 17.72 12.15 -0.29
C LYS A 205 17.51 13.65 -0.12
N LEU A 206 18.22 14.48 -0.87
CA LEU A 206 18.01 15.94 -0.84
C LEU A 206 16.60 16.31 -1.30
N ILE A 207 16.09 15.69 -2.35
CA ILE A 207 14.71 15.88 -2.80
C ILE A 207 13.73 15.42 -1.69
N LEU A 208 13.91 14.21 -1.16
CA LEU A 208 13.06 13.69 -0.07
C LEU A 208 13.11 14.60 1.16
N ASN A 209 14.28 15.08 1.56
CA ASN A 209 14.45 16.00 2.69
C ASN A 209 13.70 17.33 2.45
N HIS A 210 13.71 17.81 1.19
CA HIS A 210 12.96 19.02 0.83
C HIS A 210 11.46 18.84 1.06
N TYR A 211 10.87 17.68 0.74
CA TYR A 211 9.43 17.46 0.80
C TYR A 211 8.96 16.88 2.14
N LEU A 212 9.71 15.97 2.74
CA LEU A 212 9.29 15.19 3.92
C LEU A 212 10.05 15.59 5.20
N GLY A 213 11.10 16.39 5.08
CA GLY A 213 12.06 16.62 6.15
C GLY A 213 13.11 15.51 6.24
N GLU A 214 14.18 15.78 6.97
CA GLU A 214 15.26 14.81 7.20
C GLU A 214 14.82 13.74 8.21
N PRO A 215 14.99 12.43 7.90
CA PRO A 215 14.63 11.37 8.83
C PRO A 215 15.53 11.38 10.07
N LEU A 216 14.91 11.14 11.22
CA LEU A 216 15.61 11.16 12.49
C LEU A 216 16.58 9.98 12.62
N THR A 217 17.82 10.27 12.99
CA THR A 217 18.81 9.25 13.35
C THR A 217 18.83 8.96 14.85
N ASN A 218 18.51 9.98 15.66
CA ASN A 218 18.41 9.91 17.11
C ASN A 218 17.24 10.77 17.60
N PHE A 219 16.57 10.32 18.63
CA PHE A 219 15.45 11.04 19.25
C PHE A 219 15.26 10.60 20.72
N LYS A 220 14.45 11.33 21.47
CA LYS A 220 14.16 11.01 22.87
C LYS A 220 12.75 10.50 23.03
N VAL A 221 12.59 9.38 23.74
CA VAL A 221 11.31 8.84 24.19
C VAL A 221 11.40 8.66 25.70
N ASN A 222 10.49 9.27 26.44
CA ASN A 222 10.47 9.25 27.91
C ASN A 222 11.84 9.61 28.54
N GLY A 223 12.54 10.61 27.97
CA GLY A 223 13.85 11.09 28.45
C GLY A 223 15.04 10.23 28.02
N MET A 224 14.83 9.07 27.39
CA MET A 224 15.90 8.19 26.92
C MET A 224 16.21 8.45 25.44
N GLU A 225 17.50 8.58 25.13
CA GLU A 225 17.95 8.66 23.75
C GLU A 225 17.84 7.29 23.05
N MET A 226 17.29 7.30 21.85
CA MET A 226 17.08 6.12 21.05
C MET A 226 17.39 6.39 19.56
N THR A 227 17.89 5.38 18.89
CA THR A 227 17.88 5.31 17.43
C THR A 227 16.61 4.62 16.96
N PRO A 228 16.22 4.73 15.67
CA PRO A 228 15.08 3.99 15.12
C PRO A 228 15.15 2.48 15.39
N HIS A 229 16.34 1.88 15.34
CA HIS A 229 16.53 0.45 15.65
C HIS A 229 16.37 0.14 17.14
N THR A 230 16.88 1.02 18.02
CA THR A 230 16.71 0.84 19.47
C THR A 230 15.26 0.99 19.87
N TYR A 231 14.53 1.89 19.23
CA TYR A 231 13.11 2.06 19.44
C TYR A 231 12.32 0.82 18.99
N LEU A 232 12.58 0.31 17.79
CA LEU A 232 11.99 -0.94 17.30
C LEU A 232 12.22 -2.10 18.28
N LYS A 233 13.45 -2.26 18.76
CA LYS A 233 13.83 -3.38 19.63
C LYS A 233 13.30 -3.26 21.06
N LYS A 234 13.38 -2.06 21.65
CA LYS A 234 13.14 -1.86 23.09
C LYS A 234 11.70 -1.42 23.42
N VAL A 235 11.06 -0.68 22.51
CA VAL A 235 9.73 -0.11 22.73
C VAL A 235 8.69 -0.88 21.95
N VAL A 236 8.85 -0.98 20.64
CA VAL A 236 7.90 -1.67 19.75
C VAL A 236 7.88 -3.18 20.04
N LYS A 237 9.03 -3.80 20.21
CA LYS A 237 9.20 -5.20 20.65
C LYS A 237 8.51 -6.25 19.75
N ILE A 238 8.30 -5.94 18.49
CA ILE A 238 7.76 -6.89 17.53
C ILE A 238 8.89 -7.66 16.86
N ASN A 239 8.74 -8.98 16.75
CA ASN A 239 9.66 -9.80 15.98
C ASN A 239 9.20 -9.89 14.53
N LEU A 240 9.86 -9.16 13.65
CA LEU A 240 9.50 -9.09 12.23
C LEU A 240 9.78 -10.40 11.46
N ASP A 241 10.52 -11.36 12.04
CA ASP A 241 10.77 -12.67 11.43
C ASP A 241 9.59 -13.65 11.60
N ASP A 242 8.65 -13.34 12.48
CA ASP A 242 7.45 -14.13 12.70
C ASP A 242 6.40 -13.96 11.59
N TYR A 243 6.57 -12.91 10.76
CA TYR A 243 5.65 -12.59 9.66
C TYR A 243 6.18 -13.13 8.34
N LYS A 244 5.29 -13.69 7.54
CA LYS A 244 5.61 -14.30 6.25
C LYS A 244 4.81 -13.62 5.14
N ASP A 245 5.45 -13.46 4.00
CA ASP A 245 4.80 -13.00 2.79
C ASP A 245 4.27 -14.20 2.00
N PHE A 246 3.10 -14.02 1.41
CA PHE A 246 2.53 -14.98 0.48
C PHE A 246 2.62 -14.39 -0.93
N LEU A 247 3.27 -15.14 -1.81
CA LEU A 247 3.31 -14.84 -3.23
C LEU A 247 2.37 -15.79 -3.96
N SER A 248 1.46 -15.24 -4.75
CA SER A 248 0.71 -16.01 -5.73
C SER A 248 1.49 -16.01 -7.04
N LEU A 249 1.98 -17.17 -7.44
CA LEU A 249 2.59 -17.36 -8.75
C LEU A 249 1.50 -17.84 -9.69
N MET A 250 1.25 -17.08 -10.74
CA MET A 250 0.32 -17.48 -11.78
C MET A 250 1.11 -18.28 -12.83
N GLU A 251 0.85 -19.59 -12.89
CA GLU A 251 1.45 -20.47 -13.90
C GLU A 251 0.69 -20.40 -15.23
N VAL A 252 -0.56 -20.03 -15.19
CA VAL A 252 -1.45 -19.97 -16.38
C VAL A 252 -2.09 -18.59 -16.45
N PRO A 253 -2.13 -17.94 -17.62
CA PRO A 253 -2.81 -16.66 -17.80
C PRO A 253 -4.30 -16.77 -17.44
N TYR A 254 -4.90 -15.68 -16.94
CA TYR A 254 -6.34 -15.61 -16.72
C TYR A 254 -7.07 -15.83 -18.06
N TYR A 255 -8.20 -16.53 -18.00
CA TYR A 255 -9.09 -16.79 -19.17
C TYR A 255 -8.46 -17.66 -20.28
N THR A 256 -7.54 -18.56 -19.99
CA THR A 256 -7.05 -19.59 -20.93
C THR A 256 -7.66 -20.96 -20.64
#